data_efda9d25ea9e89f3af4c60051b1505df
#
_entry.id   efda9d25ea9e89f3af4c60051b1505df
#
_cell.length_a   1.000
_cell.length_b   1.000
_cell.length_c   1.000
_cell.angle_alpha   90.00
_cell.angle_beta   90.00
_cell.angle_gamma   90.00
#
_symmetry.space_group_name_H-M   'P 1'
#
loop_
_entity.id
_entity.type
_entity.pdbx_description
1 polymer ?
#
loop_
_entity_poly.entity_id
_entity_poly.type
_entity_poly.pdbx_seq_one_letter_code
_entity_poly.pdbx_strand_id
1 'polypeptide(L)'
;NRKELYQRVGVQFQESSYPDHIRVWELCEETMSLYRRPLPYGNLLDRFGLKEKSGSMIKDLSGGQKQRLFVVLALMMDPEVVFLDELTTGLDVKARRDVWKHLLELKQAGTTIFLTSHFMDEVEVLCDRIAILSHGRVIFKGTVKEAIEASPCSTMEDAYIWFTKEEENEDIQNHA
;
A
#
# COMPACT_ATOMS: atom_id res chain seq x y z
N ASN A 1 -7.72 13.59 19.42
CA ASN A 1 -9.11 13.63 18.93
C ASN A 1 -9.25 12.72 17.72
N ARG A 2 -10.01 11.59 17.86
CA ARG A 2 -10.15 10.59 16.76
C ARG A 2 -10.70 11.20 15.46
N LYS A 3 -11.66 12.13 15.56
CA LYS A 3 -12.27 12.76 14.39
C LYS A 3 -11.27 13.59 13.57
N GLU A 4 -10.30 14.22 14.21
CA GLU A 4 -9.23 14.95 13.52
C GLU A 4 -8.20 14.02 12.92
N LEU A 5 -7.86 12.92 13.61
CA LEU A 5 -6.97 11.90 13.09
C LEU A 5 -7.50 11.30 11.78
N TYR A 6 -8.78 10.96 11.74
CA TYR A 6 -9.43 10.40 10.55
C TYR A 6 -9.55 11.38 9.37
N GLN A 7 -9.28 12.66 9.58
CA GLN A 7 -9.17 13.64 8.49
C GLN A 7 -7.75 13.77 7.92
N ARG A 8 -6.76 13.07 8.50
CA ARG A 8 -5.33 13.18 8.15
C ARG A 8 -4.70 11.86 7.77
N VAL A 9 -5.40 10.75 7.98
CA VAL A 9 -4.88 9.40 7.78
C VAL A 9 -5.74 8.63 6.78
N GLY A 10 -5.17 8.28 5.65
CA GLY A 10 -5.77 7.38 4.67
C GLY A 10 -5.42 5.93 4.99
N VAL A 11 -6.36 5.01 4.76
CA VAL A 11 -6.12 3.57 4.94
C VAL A 11 -6.74 2.83 3.77
N GLN A 12 -5.93 1.98 3.14
CA GLN A 12 -6.40 0.98 2.18
C GLN A 12 -6.14 -0.39 2.78
N PHE A 13 -7.17 -1.20 2.90
CA PHE A 13 -7.09 -2.57 3.39
C PHE A 13 -6.95 -3.57 2.23
N GLN A 14 -6.30 -4.70 2.50
CA GLN A 14 -6.13 -5.79 1.54
C GLN A 14 -7.47 -6.30 1.01
N GLU A 15 -8.45 -6.48 1.90
CA GLU A 15 -9.81 -6.85 1.55
C GLU A 15 -10.79 -5.73 1.93
N SER A 16 -11.39 -5.12 0.93
CA SER A 16 -12.49 -4.18 1.11
C SER A 16 -13.73 -4.69 0.40
N SER A 17 -14.81 -4.84 1.14
CA SER A 17 -16.11 -5.26 0.60
C SER A 17 -17.02 -4.05 0.46
N TYR A 18 -17.52 -3.85 -0.75
CA TYR A 18 -18.49 -2.81 -1.08
C TYR A 18 -19.73 -3.44 -1.69
N PRO A 19 -20.90 -2.78 -1.64
CA PRO A 19 -22.11 -3.28 -2.30
C PRO A 19 -21.86 -3.51 -3.79
N ASP A 20 -22.23 -4.68 -4.30
CA ASP A 20 -21.96 -5.09 -5.69
C ASP A 20 -22.56 -4.15 -6.74
N HIS A 21 -23.65 -3.48 -6.39
CA HIS A 21 -24.42 -2.64 -7.30
C HIS A 21 -24.08 -1.14 -7.22
N ILE A 22 -23.11 -0.74 -6.39
CA ILE A 22 -22.65 0.65 -6.33
C ILE A 22 -21.71 0.93 -7.50
N ARG A 23 -21.83 2.13 -8.09
CA ARG A 23 -20.94 2.61 -9.14
C ARG A 23 -19.69 3.24 -8.54
N VAL A 24 -18.62 3.31 -9.33
CA VAL A 24 -17.36 3.94 -8.91
C VAL A 24 -17.58 5.38 -8.44
N TRP A 25 -18.29 6.20 -9.22
CA TRP A 25 -18.56 7.59 -8.85
C TRP A 25 -19.43 7.72 -7.59
N GLU A 26 -20.41 6.83 -7.40
CA GLU A 26 -21.27 6.83 -6.21
C GLU A 26 -20.46 6.55 -4.94
N LEU A 27 -19.58 5.54 -4.99
CA LEU A 27 -18.68 5.25 -3.88
C LEU A 27 -17.71 6.40 -3.61
N CYS A 28 -17.22 7.06 -4.65
CA CYS A 28 -16.37 8.23 -4.50
C CYS A 28 -17.12 9.38 -3.81
N GLU A 29 -18.34 9.68 -4.19
CA GLU A 29 -19.16 10.73 -3.55
C GLU A 29 -19.52 10.39 -2.11
N GLU A 30 -19.89 9.13 -1.85
CA GLU A 30 -20.11 8.66 -0.49
C GLU A 30 -18.86 8.85 0.39
N THR A 31 -17.70 8.43 -0.11
CA THR A 31 -16.42 8.60 0.60
C THR A 31 -16.10 10.07 0.82
N MET A 32 -16.25 10.92 -0.19
CA MET A 32 -16.02 12.36 -0.04
C MET A 32 -16.90 13.00 1.04
N SER A 33 -18.13 12.54 1.20
CA SER A 33 -19.06 13.07 2.21
C SER A 33 -18.58 12.90 3.65
N LEU A 34 -17.65 12.00 3.90
CA LEU A 34 -17.06 11.72 5.21
C LEU A 34 -15.98 12.76 5.62
N TYR A 35 -15.49 13.53 4.66
CA TYR A 35 -14.35 14.42 4.86
C TYR A 35 -14.70 15.90 4.69
N ARG A 36 -14.02 16.76 5.43
CA ARG A 36 -14.28 18.21 5.41
C ARG A 36 -13.76 18.90 4.15
N ARG A 37 -12.64 18.44 3.60
CA ARG A 37 -11.96 19.03 2.44
C ARG A 37 -11.40 17.95 1.54
N PRO A 38 -12.26 17.11 0.94
CA PRO A 38 -11.79 16.03 0.09
C PRO A 38 -11.22 16.58 -1.23
N LEU A 39 -10.25 15.87 -1.79
CA LEU A 39 -9.78 16.10 -3.15
C LEU A 39 -10.87 15.70 -4.15
N PRO A 40 -10.99 16.41 -5.29
CA PRO A 40 -11.89 16.02 -6.36
C PRO A 40 -11.54 14.64 -6.90
N TYR A 41 -12.46 13.68 -6.75
CA TYR A 41 -12.21 12.28 -7.14
C TYR A 41 -11.93 12.12 -8.64
N GLY A 42 -12.48 12.98 -9.51
CA GLY A 42 -12.23 12.92 -10.93
C GLY A 42 -10.75 13.00 -11.31
N ASN A 43 -9.98 13.86 -10.62
CA ASN A 43 -8.54 14.00 -10.83
C ASN A 43 -7.79 12.74 -10.35
N LEU A 44 -8.22 12.17 -9.23
CA LEU A 44 -7.62 10.93 -8.70
C LEU A 44 -7.95 9.74 -9.61
N LEU A 45 -9.20 9.60 -10.06
CA LEU A 45 -9.57 8.56 -11.01
C LEU A 45 -8.77 8.66 -12.32
N ASP A 46 -8.55 9.88 -12.84
CA ASP A 46 -7.75 10.10 -14.05
C ASP A 46 -6.29 9.67 -13.81
N ARG A 47 -5.69 10.12 -12.71
CA ARG A 47 -4.33 9.79 -12.30
C ARG A 47 -4.09 8.28 -12.16
N PHE A 48 -5.05 7.54 -11.60
CA PHE A 48 -4.98 6.09 -11.43
C PHE A 48 -5.57 5.29 -12.61
N GLY A 49 -5.85 5.93 -13.74
CA GLY A 49 -6.32 5.28 -14.97
C GLY A 49 -7.71 4.64 -14.84
N LEU A 50 -8.59 5.26 -14.04
CA LEU A 50 -9.96 4.81 -13.78
C LEU A 50 -11.04 5.76 -14.29
N LYS A 51 -10.67 6.84 -14.97
CA LYS A 51 -11.61 7.87 -15.45
C LYS A 51 -12.77 7.29 -16.27
N GLU A 52 -12.44 6.44 -17.26
CA GLU A 52 -13.41 5.78 -18.13
C GLU A 52 -14.27 4.72 -17.39
N LYS A 53 -13.87 4.36 -16.17
CA LYS A 53 -14.59 3.41 -15.32
C LYS A 53 -15.49 4.07 -14.28
N SER A 54 -15.56 5.39 -14.25
CA SER A 54 -16.35 6.14 -13.26
C SER A 54 -17.83 5.69 -13.22
N GLY A 55 -18.43 5.42 -14.37
CA GLY A 55 -19.81 4.93 -14.47
C GLY A 55 -19.99 3.42 -14.32
N SER A 56 -18.92 2.63 -14.22
CA SER A 56 -18.98 1.17 -14.07
C SER A 56 -19.40 0.77 -12.67
N MET A 57 -20.06 -0.39 -12.51
CA MET A 57 -20.29 -0.98 -11.20
C MET A 57 -18.98 -1.56 -10.65
N ILE A 58 -18.79 -1.55 -9.33
CA ILE A 58 -17.56 -2.06 -8.70
C ILE A 58 -17.36 -3.54 -9.02
N LYS A 59 -18.43 -4.32 -9.06
CA LYS A 59 -18.36 -5.76 -9.41
C LYS A 59 -17.77 -6.03 -10.80
N ASP A 60 -17.94 -5.08 -11.73
CA ASP A 60 -17.50 -5.20 -13.14
C ASP A 60 -16.02 -4.77 -13.34
N LEU A 61 -15.38 -4.27 -12.28
CA LEU A 61 -13.95 -3.93 -12.31
C LEU A 61 -13.09 -5.19 -12.20
N SER A 62 -11.97 -5.22 -12.93
CA SER A 62 -10.93 -6.23 -12.69
C SER A 62 -10.33 -6.07 -11.29
N GLY A 63 -9.67 -7.11 -10.77
CA GLY A 63 -8.98 -7.05 -9.47
C GLY A 63 -8.04 -5.85 -9.37
N GLY A 64 -7.20 -5.63 -10.38
CA GLY A 64 -6.29 -4.49 -10.43
C GLY A 64 -6.99 -3.13 -10.53
N GLN A 65 -8.16 -3.04 -11.17
CA GLN A 65 -8.96 -1.81 -11.17
C GLN A 65 -9.57 -1.54 -9.81
N LYS A 66 -10.07 -2.57 -9.11
CA LYS A 66 -10.56 -2.46 -7.74
C LYS A 66 -9.46 -1.97 -6.79
N GLN A 67 -8.26 -2.57 -6.88
CA GLN A 67 -7.13 -2.19 -6.06
C GLN A 67 -6.76 -0.72 -6.23
N ARG A 68 -6.65 -0.24 -7.49
CA ARG A 68 -6.40 1.18 -7.77
C ARG A 68 -7.52 2.10 -7.27
N LEU A 69 -8.78 1.67 -7.36
CA LEU A 69 -9.89 2.41 -6.79
C LEU A 69 -9.76 2.56 -5.27
N PHE A 70 -9.39 1.51 -4.55
CA PHE A 70 -9.22 1.57 -3.10
C PHE A 70 -8.09 2.53 -2.68
N VAL A 71 -7.03 2.62 -3.48
CA VAL A 71 -6.01 3.67 -3.29
C VAL A 71 -6.60 5.06 -3.49
N VAL A 72 -7.38 5.26 -4.56
CA VAL A 72 -8.07 6.54 -4.81
C VAL A 72 -8.91 6.94 -3.60
N LEU A 73 -9.70 6.02 -3.04
CA LEU A 73 -10.53 6.28 -1.86
C LEU A 73 -9.67 6.68 -0.63
N ALA A 74 -8.56 6.01 -0.40
CA ALA A 74 -7.65 6.32 0.71
C ALA A 74 -6.96 7.68 0.57
N LEU A 75 -6.82 8.18 -0.67
CA LEU A 75 -6.16 9.46 -0.96
C LEU A 75 -7.13 10.63 -1.03
N MET A 76 -8.45 10.40 -1.07
CA MET A 76 -9.44 11.47 -1.25
C MET A 76 -9.42 12.54 -0.17
N MET A 77 -9.02 12.18 1.06
CA MET A 77 -8.96 13.13 2.17
C MET A 77 -7.72 14.04 2.14
N ASP A 78 -6.85 13.92 1.15
CA ASP A 78 -5.54 14.58 1.10
C ASP A 78 -4.70 14.23 2.36
N PRO A 79 -4.40 12.94 2.58
CA PRO A 79 -3.84 12.48 3.84
C PRO A 79 -2.39 12.93 4.03
N GLU A 80 -2.02 13.25 5.27
CA GLU A 80 -0.62 13.43 5.67
C GLU A 80 0.11 12.09 5.77
N VAL A 81 -0.64 11.03 6.14
CA VAL A 81 -0.14 9.65 6.26
C VAL A 81 -1.13 8.71 5.57
N VAL A 82 -0.63 7.80 4.75
CA VAL A 82 -1.44 6.74 4.15
C VAL A 82 -0.86 5.37 4.51
N PHE A 83 -1.75 4.47 4.93
CA PHE A 83 -1.45 3.05 5.16
C PHE A 83 -1.98 2.25 3.99
N LEU A 84 -1.10 1.44 3.39
CA LEU A 84 -1.39 0.63 2.20
C LEU A 84 -1.02 -0.82 2.52
N ASP A 85 -2.02 -1.70 2.50
CA ASP A 85 -1.83 -3.11 2.84
C ASP A 85 -1.82 -3.96 1.58
N GLU A 86 -0.65 -4.57 1.27
CA GLU A 86 -0.41 -5.42 0.09
C GLU A 86 -0.95 -4.84 -1.23
N LEU A 87 -0.69 -3.57 -1.44
CA LEU A 87 -1.30 -2.75 -2.49
C LEU A 87 -1.19 -3.32 -3.90
N THR A 88 -0.08 -3.96 -4.24
CA THR A 88 0.19 -4.39 -5.61
C THR A 88 -0.09 -5.86 -5.87
N THR A 89 -0.62 -6.58 -4.88
CA THR A 89 -1.03 -7.98 -5.02
C THR A 89 -2.10 -8.12 -6.10
N GLY A 90 -1.87 -9.03 -7.05
CA GLY A 90 -2.79 -9.26 -8.17
C GLY A 90 -2.73 -8.23 -9.30
N LEU A 91 -1.83 -7.25 -9.27
CA LEU A 91 -1.56 -6.36 -10.39
C LEU A 91 -0.58 -7.00 -11.39
N ASP A 92 -0.82 -6.76 -12.69
CA ASP A 92 0.19 -7.02 -13.69
C ASP A 92 1.39 -6.05 -13.54
N VAL A 93 2.53 -6.39 -14.18
CA VAL A 93 3.78 -5.62 -14.05
C VAL A 93 3.62 -4.15 -14.45
N LYS A 94 2.82 -3.86 -15.47
CA LYS A 94 2.61 -2.47 -15.94
C LYS A 94 1.78 -1.69 -14.92
N ALA A 95 0.65 -2.26 -14.50
CA ALA A 95 -0.24 -1.63 -13.50
C ALA A 95 0.49 -1.38 -12.18
N ARG A 96 1.36 -2.33 -11.73
CA ARG A 96 2.19 -2.19 -10.54
C ARG A 96 3.16 -1.01 -10.66
N ARG A 97 3.87 -0.89 -11.78
CA ARG A 97 4.80 0.24 -12.01
C ARG A 97 4.08 1.59 -12.09
N ASP A 98 2.89 1.64 -12.68
CA ASP A 98 2.09 2.85 -12.75
C ASP A 98 1.68 3.29 -11.33
N VAL A 99 1.27 2.36 -10.46
CA VAL A 99 0.98 2.64 -9.05
C VAL A 99 2.22 3.14 -8.31
N TRP A 100 3.37 2.49 -8.46
CA TRP A 100 4.63 2.93 -7.83
C TRP A 100 4.99 4.36 -8.21
N LYS A 101 4.87 4.71 -9.49
CA LYS A 101 5.10 6.09 -9.94
C LYS A 101 4.26 7.09 -9.16
N HIS A 102 2.96 6.80 -9.01
CA HIS A 102 2.06 7.70 -8.28
C HIS A 102 2.36 7.77 -6.78
N LEU A 103 2.79 6.65 -6.17
CA LEU A 103 3.22 6.67 -4.77
C LEU A 103 4.51 7.48 -4.58
N LEU A 104 5.47 7.38 -5.49
CA LEU A 104 6.68 8.21 -5.45
C LEU A 104 6.37 9.69 -5.60
N GLU A 105 5.41 10.06 -6.46
CA GLU A 105 4.95 11.43 -6.59
C GLU A 105 4.28 11.95 -5.30
N LEU A 106 3.47 11.15 -4.63
CA LEU A 106 2.86 11.48 -3.33
C LEU A 106 3.93 11.66 -2.25
N LYS A 107 4.89 10.76 -2.19
CA LYS A 107 6.04 10.86 -1.27
C LYS A 107 6.84 12.13 -1.50
N GLN A 108 7.12 12.51 -2.76
CA GLN A 108 7.79 13.76 -3.10
C GLN A 108 6.95 15.00 -2.72
N ALA A 109 5.62 14.89 -2.74
CA ALA A 109 4.72 15.95 -2.29
C ALA A 109 4.63 16.07 -0.75
N GLY A 110 5.30 15.17 0.00
CA GLY A 110 5.37 15.22 1.46
C GLY A 110 4.44 14.27 2.19
N THR A 111 3.67 13.43 1.48
CA THR A 111 2.82 12.41 2.12
C THR A 111 3.71 11.31 2.70
N THR A 112 3.49 10.96 3.96
CA THR A 112 4.12 9.78 4.58
C THR A 112 3.39 8.53 4.17
N ILE A 113 4.09 7.57 3.59
CA ILE A 113 3.52 6.29 3.14
C ILE A 113 4.04 5.17 4.03
N PHE A 114 3.11 4.45 4.66
CA PHE A 114 3.38 3.20 5.35
C PHE A 114 2.76 2.07 4.53
N LEU A 115 3.59 1.16 3.99
CA LEU A 115 3.10 0.04 3.20
C LEU A 115 3.56 -1.29 3.80
N THR A 116 2.71 -2.31 3.67
CA THR A 116 3.11 -3.70 3.83
C THR A 116 3.26 -4.34 2.45
N SER A 117 4.28 -5.13 2.26
CA SER A 117 4.53 -5.84 1.01
C SER A 117 5.33 -7.11 1.24
N HIS A 118 5.08 -8.10 0.41
CA HIS A 118 5.90 -9.30 0.28
C HIS A 118 6.72 -9.30 -1.03
N PHE A 119 6.67 -8.21 -1.80
CA PHE A 119 7.45 -8.01 -3.02
C PHE A 119 8.70 -7.17 -2.73
N MET A 120 9.88 -7.77 -2.80
CA MET A 120 11.12 -7.09 -2.46
C MET A 120 11.49 -6.00 -3.46
N ASP A 121 11.14 -6.16 -4.74
CA ASP A 121 11.29 -5.13 -5.78
C ASP A 121 10.46 -3.87 -5.48
N GLU A 122 9.27 -4.01 -4.90
CA GLU A 122 8.46 -2.89 -4.42
C GLU A 122 9.12 -2.17 -3.23
N VAL A 123 9.63 -2.95 -2.28
CA VAL A 123 10.32 -2.45 -1.10
C VAL A 123 11.57 -1.64 -1.49
N GLU A 124 12.38 -2.16 -2.42
CA GLU A 124 13.58 -1.48 -2.92
C GLU A 124 13.27 -0.15 -3.60
N VAL A 125 12.16 -0.05 -4.35
CA VAL A 125 11.80 1.15 -5.11
C VAL A 125 11.12 2.21 -4.23
N LEU A 126 10.24 1.80 -3.30
CA LEU A 126 9.35 2.74 -2.61
C LEU A 126 9.84 3.14 -1.21
N CYS A 127 10.57 2.25 -0.50
CA CYS A 127 10.83 2.42 0.91
C CYS A 127 12.16 3.13 1.20
N ASP A 128 12.14 4.16 2.05
CA ASP A 128 13.35 4.75 2.63
C ASP A 128 13.83 3.92 3.83
N ARG A 129 12.89 3.36 4.58
CA ARG A 129 13.14 2.52 5.74
C ARG A 129 12.22 1.32 5.72
N ILE A 130 12.72 0.21 6.23
CA ILE A 130 12.02 -1.07 6.31
C ILE A 130 12.04 -1.62 7.74
N ALA A 131 11.07 -2.45 8.04
CA ALA A 131 11.08 -3.35 9.17
C ALA A 131 10.69 -4.74 8.67
N ILE A 132 11.52 -5.74 8.93
CA ILE A 132 11.22 -7.15 8.63
C ILE A 132 10.53 -7.74 9.87
N LEU A 133 9.34 -8.31 9.62
CA LEU A 133 8.55 -8.98 10.65
C LEU A 133 8.56 -10.48 10.41
N SER A 134 8.79 -11.24 11.48
CA SER A 134 8.63 -12.67 11.48
C SER A 134 7.98 -13.10 12.80
N HIS A 135 7.04 -14.05 12.78
CA HIS A 135 6.32 -14.55 13.95
C HIS A 135 5.81 -13.46 14.92
N GLY A 136 5.39 -12.29 14.38
CA GLY A 136 4.89 -11.15 15.17
C GLY A 136 5.99 -10.32 15.84
N ARG A 137 7.26 -10.57 15.54
CA ARG A 137 8.42 -9.80 16.04
C ARG A 137 9.09 -9.02 14.92
N VAL A 138 9.66 -7.86 15.26
CA VAL A 138 10.52 -7.12 14.34
C VAL A 138 11.94 -7.66 14.48
N ILE A 139 12.42 -8.36 13.45
CA ILE A 139 13.74 -8.99 13.42
C ILE A 139 14.82 -8.11 12.77
N PHE A 140 14.42 -7.14 11.98
CA PHE A 140 15.30 -6.13 11.40
C PHE A 140 14.58 -4.80 11.28
N LYS A 141 15.32 -3.69 11.44
CA LYS A 141 14.82 -2.33 11.19
C LYS A 141 15.95 -1.44 10.68
N GLY A 142 15.79 -0.91 9.48
CA GLY A 142 16.84 -0.09 8.85
C GLY A 142 16.41 0.38 7.45
N THR A 143 17.38 0.58 6.58
CA THR A 143 17.21 0.78 5.14
C THR A 143 17.40 -0.55 4.41
N VAL A 144 17.01 -0.63 3.14
CA VAL A 144 17.28 -1.78 2.26
C VAL A 144 18.79 -2.08 2.20
N LYS A 145 19.61 -1.03 2.07
CA LYS A 145 21.06 -1.18 2.04
C LYS A 145 21.62 -1.78 3.32
N GLU A 146 21.18 -1.28 4.47
CA GLU A 146 21.60 -1.81 5.78
C GLU A 146 21.16 -3.27 5.97
N ALA A 147 19.99 -3.68 5.43
CA ALA A 147 19.54 -5.06 5.49
C ALA A 147 20.46 -5.99 4.68
N ILE A 148 20.82 -5.59 3.46
CA ILE A 148 21.75 -6.35 2.61
C ILE A 148 23.12 -6.43 3.28
N GLU A 149 23.66 -5.33 3.80
CA GLU A 149 24.97 -5.28 4.48
C GLU A 149 25.01 -6.10 5.77
N ALA A 150 23.88 -6.26 6.46
CA ALA A 150 23.77 -7.05 7.69
C ALA A 150 23.60 -8.56 7.44
N SER A 151 23.47 -8.97 6.20
CA SER A 151 23.34 -10.37 5.77
C SER A 151 24.52 -10.79 4.88
N PRO A 152 24.77 -12.09 4.65
CA PRO A 152 25.78 -12.55 3.69
C PRO A 152 25.30 -12.46 2.23
N CYS A 153 24.20 -11.78 1.97
CA CYS A 153 23.48 -11.76 0.70
C CYS A 153 23.82 -10.51 -0.12
N SER A 154 23.53 -10.55 -1.43
CA SER A 154 23.75 -9.44 -2.36
C SER A 154 22.47 -8.77 -2.82
N THR A 155 21.29 -9.36 -2.53
CA THR A 155 19.97 -8.85 -2.90
C THR A 155 19.07 -8.71 -1.67
N MET A 156 18.07 -7.84 -1.74
CA MET A 156 17.09 -7.70 -0.66
C MET A 156 16.23 -8.95 -0.50
N GLU A 157 15.92 -9.64 -1.59
CA GLU A 157 15.14 -10.88 -1.57
C GLU A 157 15.86 -11.99 -0.81
N ASP A 158 17.15 -12.21 -1.11
CA ASP A 158 17.98 -13.19 -0.38
C ASP A 158 18.18 -12.78 1.07
N ALA A 159 18.40 -11.49 1.35
CA ALA A 159 18.54 -10.97 2.70
C ALA A 159 17.26 -11.21 3.53
N TYR A 160 16.07 -10.97 2.95
CA TYR A 160 14.80 -11.26 3.60
C TYR A 160 14.66 -12.75 3.95
N ILE A 161 14.98 -13.64 3.00
CA ILE A 161 14.95 -15.09 3.22
C ILE A 161 15.94 -15.50 4.30
N TRP A 162 17.12 -14.89 4.31
CA TRP A 162 18.15 -15.16 5.32
C TRP A 162 17.69 -14.77 6.73
N PHE A 163 17.17 -13.56 6.93
CA PHE A 163 16.66 -13.09 8.22
C PHE A 163 15.53 -13.98 8.76
N THR A 164 14.59 -14.40 7.90
CA THR A 164 13.45 -15.21 8.32
C THR A 164 13.84 -16.65 8.65
N LYS A 165 14.86 -17.24 8.00
CA LYS A 165 15.37 -18.58 8.28
C LYS A 165 16.21 -18.64 9.55
N GLU A 166 17.00 -17.61 9.84
CA GLU A 166 17.82 -17.55 11.05
C GLU A 166 16.93 -17.54 12.30
N GLU A 167 15.85 -16.78 12.29
CA GLU A 167 14.89 -16.76 13.41
C GLU A 167 14.24 -18.14 13.62
N GLU A 168 13.84 -18.84 12.56
CA GLU A 168 13.29 -20.20 12.68
C GLU A 168 14.28 -21.17 13.36
N ASN A 169 15.58 -21.05 13.06
CA ASN A 169 16.61 -21.87 13.67
C ASN A 169 16.87 -21.51 15.15
N GLU A 170 16.81 -20.23 15.52
CA GLU A 170 16.94 -19.78 16.91
C GLU A 170 15.74 -20.22 17.77
N ASP A 171 14.52 -20.14 17.24
CA ASP A 171 13.32 -20.59 17.94
C ASP A 171 13.33 -22.12 18.18
N ILE A 172 13.82 -22.92 17.25
CA ILE A 172 13.98 -24.38 17.41
C ILE A 172 15.00 -24.69 18.51
N GLN A 173 16.12 -23.96 18.60
CA GLN A 173 17.15 -24.18 19.62
C GLN A 173 16.71 -23.74 21.02
N ASN A 174 15.81 -22.75 21.12
CA ASN A 174 15.30 -22.25 22.39
C ASN A 174 14.15 -23.11 22.98
N HIS A 175 13.57 -24.02 22.18
CA HIS A 175 12.45 -24.88 22.59
C HIS A 175 12.85 -26.39 22.65
N ALA A 176 14.13 -26.73 22.45
CA ALA A 176 14.69 -28.07 22.58
C ALA A 176 15.46 -28.19 23.90
#